data_854f9595dc8ea591ccde275cd191af8a
#
_entry.id   854f9595dc8ea591ccde275cd191af8a
#
_cell.length_a   1.000
_cell.length_b   1.000
_cell.length_c   1.000
_cell.angle_alpha   90.00
_cell.angle_beta   90.00
_cell.angle_gamma   90.00
#
_symmetry.space_group_name_H-M   'P 1'
#
loop_
_entity.id
_entity.type
_entity.pdbx_description
1 polymer ?
#
loop_
_entity_poly.entity_id
_entity_poly.type
_entity_poly.pdbx_seq_one_letter_code
_entity_poly.pdbx_strand_id
1 'polypeptide(L)'
;MDLFNILRGIIKDKDTITPKEMAIIDENAEYLGIKKILLMENAGKSVYEEIKDIYAENYIIFCGTGNNGGDGFVVARHIGNAEVILIGREQDIKTHEARENFKILKTLSEFGDIKIRQILRVEEVEGIFKQLENENKKTIIIDAMIGTGVKGDLREPYKSIVEKINTLKKRNKNIFVVSVDVETGNLDSDLTITFHKRKTINRKNAIVKEIGIPKEAEYIVGWGDLKALKKREKDSHKGQNGKVLIIGGSREFYGAPILTGLSSLKIADLVAVFSVNKVINKINHPEFILYGVEGDYLSSQHVDYALKVSEKYDVVVLGNGLSVNSKTRAFVNEFLSRCEKKVVIDADAIKLIDYAEFEFLESYIFTPHIGEFKRMNLELDNPKSIKNLKSTIVLKGEKDIIFNNEMVKINKTGNAGLTKGGTGDILAGIIGALFSNNEAFLSGCCGAFINGYAGDLLLKEKGFYYTPMDVIDKIPHVLKIFEI
;
A
#
# COMPACT_ATOMS: atom_id res chain seq x y z
N MET A 1 0.03 -19.54 13.49
CA MET A 1 0.87 -18.48 14.10
C MET A 1 2.35 -18.76 13.95
N ASP A 2 2.76 -20.01 14.03
CA ASP A 2 4.18 -20.37 13.96
C ASP A 2 4.84 -20.03 12.62
N LEU A 3 4.15 -20.28 11.49
CA LEU A 3 4.69 -19.98 10.15
C LEU A 3 4.95 -18.49 9.93
N PHE A 4 4.01 -17.63 10.34
CA PHE A 4 4.20 -16.18 10.24
C PHE A 4 5.41 -15.70 11.04
N ASN A 5 5.59 -16.24 12.26
CA ASN A 5 6.74 -15.89 13.10
C ASN A 5 8.07 -16.40 12.51
N ILE A 6 8.08 -17.60 11.89
CA ILE A 6 9.24 -18.13 11.17
C ILE A 6 9.62 -17.19 10.03
N LEU A 7 8.66 -16.82 9.19
CA LEU A 7 8.89 -15.92 8.05
C LEU A 7 9.39 -14.53 8.50
N ARG A 8 8.81 -13.95 9.56
CA ARG A 8 9.30 -12.69 10.14
C ARG A 8 10.73 -12.79 10.68
N GLY A 9 11.14 -13.94 11.18
CA GLY A 9 12.51 -14.18 11.62
C GLY A 9 13.51 -14.22 10.45
N ILE A 10 13.08 -14.64 9.27
CA ILE A 10 13.91 -14.75 8.07
C ILE A 10 13.90 -13.46 7.25
N ILE A 11 12.71 -12.88 7.05
CA ILE A 11 12.48 -11.62 6.35
C ILE A 11 12.69 -10.50 7.38
N LYS A 12 13.88 -9.92 7.39
CA LYS A 12 14.25 -8.88 8.35
C LYS A 12 13.41 -7.61 8.16
N ASP A 13 12.98 -7.03 9.26
CA ASP A 13 12.41 -5.69 9.27
C ASP A 13 13.40 -4.70 8.65
N LYS A 14 12.93 -3.85 7.74
CA LYS A 14 13.74 -2.80 7.13
C LYS A 14 14.02 -1.70 8.16
N ASP A 15 15.26 -1.26 8.28
CA ASP A 15 15.64 -0.11 9.12
C ASP A 15 15.16 1.22 8.53
N THR A 16 14.94 1.23 7.21
CA THR A 16 14.45 2.39 6.47
C THR A 16 13.22 2.01 5.63
N ILE A 17 12.27 2.93 5.54
CA ILE A 17 11.03 2.77 4.78
C ILE A 17 10.86 3.92 3.79
N THR A 18 10.12 3.65 2.72
CA THR A 18 9.72 4.69 1.77
C THR A 18 8.58 5.53 2.33
N PRO A 19 8.38 6.77 1.84
CA PRO A 19 7.18 7.56 2.17
C PRO A 19 5.86 6.83 1.90
N LYS A 20 5.80 6.00 0.86
CA LYS A 20 4.62 5.21 0.52
C LYS A 20 4.35 4.13 1.57
N GLU A 21 5.39 3.42 2.01
CA GLU A 21 5.27 2.42 3.09
C GLU A 21 4.83 3.07 4.40
N MET A 22 5.38 4.26 4.75
CA MET A 22 4.95 4.99 5.95
C MET A 22 3.48 5.36 5.89
N ALA A 23 2.99 5.87 4.76
CA ALA A 23 1.58 6.20 4.58
C ALA A 23 0.66 4.97 4.75
N ILE A 24 1.10 3.77 4.31
CA ILE A 24 0.38 2.52 4.54
C ILE A 24 0.33 2.20 6.03
N ILE A 25 1.45 2.35 6.74
CA ILE A 25 1.56 2.05 8.17
C ILE A 25 0.67 2.98 9.00
N ASP A 26 0.63 4.28 8.69
CA ASP A 26 -0.23 5.27 9.36
C ASP A 26 -1.71 4.90 9.25
N GLU A 27 -2.16 4.53 8.06
CA GLU A 27 -3.54 4.09 7.82
C GLU A 27 -3.84 2.74 8.48
N ASN A 28 -2.86 1.84 8.52
CA ASN A 28 -3.00 0.56 9.20
C ASN A 28 -3.03 0.72 10.73
N ALA A 29 -2.31 1.71 11.29
CA ALA A 29 -2.42 2.05 12.69
C ALA A 29 -3.85 2.53 13.04
N GLU A 30 -4.48 3.33 12.16
CA GLU A 30 -5.87 3.73 12.33
C GLU A 30 -6.85 2.55 12.20
N TYR A 31 -6.60 1.62 11.27
CA TYR A 31 -7.36 0.38 11.16
C TYR A 31 -7.28 -0.47 12.45
N LEU A 32 -6.14 -0.44 13.15
CA LEU A 32 -5.97 -1.08 14.46
C LEU A 32 -6.60 -0.30 15.62
N GLY A 33 -7.16 0.89 15.37
CA GLY A 33 -7.87 1.71 16.34
C GLY A 33 -7.06 2.88 16.92
N ILE A 34 -5.81 3.08 16.50
CA ILE A 34 -4.98 4.21 16.94
C ILE A 34 -5.36 5.45 16.13
N LYS A 35 -6.00 6.42 16.77
CA LYS A 35 -6.43 7.65 16.10
C LYS A 35 -5.25 8.50 15.64
N LYS A 36 -5.28 9.01 14.41
CA LYS A 36 -4.20 9.85 13.84
C LYS A 36 -3.88 11.09 14.66
N ILE A 37 -4.90 11.68 15.32
CA ILE A 37 -4.69 12.83 16.21
C ILE A 37 -3.78 12.49 17.40
N LEU A 38 -3.82 11.24 17.90
CA LEU A 38 -2.92 10.78 18.97
C LEU A 38 -1.48 10.64 18.45
N LEU A 39 -1.34 10.14 17.23
CA LEU A 39 -0.02 10.03 16.58
C LEU A 39 0.58 11.43 16.37
N MET A 40 -0.21 12.40 15.89
CA MET A 40 0.21 13.78 15.71
C MET A 40 0.59 14.46 17.03
N GLU A 41 -0.17 14.22 18.10
CA GLU A 41 0.18 14.70 19.44
C GLU A 41 1.51 14.14 19.92
N ASN A 42 1.73 12.83 19.77
CA ASN A 42 2.99 12.19 20.15
C ASN A 42 4.17 12.66 19.28
N ALA A 43 3.94 12.90 17.99
CA ALA A 43 4.95 13.40 17.06
C ALA A 43 5.43 14.79 17.49
N GLY A 44 4.52 15.74 17.63
CA GLY A 44 4.88 17.11 18.05
C GLY A 44 5.49 17.15 19.45
N LYS A 45 4.96 16.37 20.40
CA LYS A 45 5.57 16.23 21.73
C LYS A 45 6.99 15.70 21.66
N SER A 46 7.24 14.68 20.83
CA SER A 46 8.58 14.10 20.67
C SER A 46 9.58 15.11 20.12
N VAL A 47 9.15 15.99 19.21
CA VAL A 47 10.00 17.10 18.72
C VAL A 47 10.31 18.07 19.85
N TYR A 48 9.30 18.48 20.62
CA TYR A 48 9.51 19.36 21.77
C TYR A 48 10.48 18.76 22.80
N GLU A 49 10.34 17.48 23.16
CA GLU A 49 11.23 16.80 24.12
C GLU A 49 12.69 16.78 23.67
N GLU A 50 12.99 16.75 22.37
CA GLU A 50 14.35 16.80 21.84
C GLU A 50 14.96 18.20 21.86
N ILE A 51 14.14 19.24 21.81
CA ILE A 51 14.63 20.63 21.71
C ILE A 51 14.51 21.43 23.02
N LYS A 52 13.72 20.97 24.01
CA LYS A 52 13.43 21.72 25.24
C LYS A 52 14.66 22.12 26.06
N ASP A 53 15.73 21.32 25.99
CA ASP A 53 16.99 21.56 26.69
C ASP A 53 17.99 22.38 25.85
N ILE A 54 17.66 22.73 24.61
CA ILE A 54 18.44 23.61 23.75
C ILE A 54 18.03 25.03 24.07
N TYR A 55 18.97 25.82 24.66
CA TYR A 55 18.69 27.20 25.03
C TYR A 55 18.37 28.05 23.79
N ALA A 56 17.20 28.65 23.76
CA ALA A 56 16.77 29.61 22.76
C ALA A 56 15.93 30.72 23.43
N GLU A 57 15.99 31.92 22.85
CA GLU A 57 15.19 33.08 23.25
C GLU A 57 13.96 33.22 22.35
N ASN A 58 14.03 32.71 21.11
CA ASN A 58 12.97 32.74 20.13
C ASN A 58 12.74 31.37 19.52
N TYR A 59 11.50 31.05 19.25
CA TYR A 59 11.08 29.88 18.50
C TYR A 59 10.18 30.31 17.33
N ILE A 60 10.59 29.94 16.11
CA ILE A 60 9.85 30.25 14.90
C ILE A 60 9.55 28.95 14.17
N ILE A 61 8.26 28.69 13.93
CA ILE A 61 7.80 27.42 13.38
C ILE A 61 7.12 27.68 12.04
N PHE A 62 7.76 27.26 10.95
CA PHE A 62 7.16 27.30 9.62
C PHE A 62 6.30 26.06 9.41
N CYS A 63 4.98 26.26 9.32
CA CYS A 63 3.99 25.19 9.19
C CYS A 63 3.37 25.20 7.80
N GLY A 64 3.37 24.04 7.14
CA GLY A 64 2.54 23.82 5.94
C GLY A 64 1.08 23.51 6.29
N THR A 65 0.28 23.25 5.26
CA THR A 65 -1.15 22.94 5.40
C THR A 65 -1.45 21.43 5.49
N GLY A 66 -0.43 20.58 5.57
CA GLY A 66 -0.54 19.12 5.71
C GLY A 66 -0.32 18.63 7.14
N ASN A 67 -0.13 17.31 7.30
CA ASN A 67 0.13 16.68 8.61
C ASN A 67 1.40 17.20 9.27
N ASN A 68 2.48 17.42 8.51
CA ASN A 68 3.72 17.98 9.05
C ASN A 68 3.51 19.35 9.71
N GLY A 69 2.67 20.22 9.07
CA GLY A 69 2.22 21.47 9.69
C GLY A 69 1.42 21.24 10.97
N GLY A 70 0.59 20.18 10.99
CA GLY A 70 -0.14 19.75 12.19
C GLY A 70 0.79 19.37 13.34
N ASP A 71 1.85 18.63 13.06
CA ASP A 71 2.90 18.31 14.04
C ASP A 71 3.55 19.61 14.57
N GLY A 72 3.82 20.57 13.67
CA GLY A 72 4.33 21.89 14.02
C GLY A 72 3.40 22.70 14.94
N PHE A 73 2.08 22.60 14.78
CA PHE A 73 1.10 23.24 15.69
C PHE A 73 1.17 22.63 17.09
N VAL A 74 1.34 21.31 17.18
CA VAL A 74 1.53 20.63 18.46
C VAL A 74 2.84 21.05 19.10
N VAL A 75 3.93 21.13 18.35
CA VAL A 75 5.24 21.64 18.84
C VAL A 75 5.08 23.04 19.43
N ALA A 76 4.44 23.96 18.69
CA ALA A 76 4.20 25.34 19.16
C ALA A 76 3.44 25.39 20.50
N ARG A 77 2.45 24.56 20.65
CA ARG A 77 1.65 24.47 21.88
C ARG A 77 2.49 23.98 23.07
N HIS A 78 3.38 23.00 22.86
CA HIS A 78 4.25 22.51 23.93
C HIS A 78 5.36 23.52 24.30
N ILE A 79 5.85 24.33 23.37
CA ILE A 79 6.80 25.42 23.63
C ILE A 79 6.14 26.56 24.42
N GLY A 80 4.90 26.93 24.07
CA GLY A 80 4.10 27.95 24.75
C GLY A 80 4.41 29.41 24.36
N ASN A 81 5.64 29.75 23.96
CA ASN A 81 6.08 31.08 23.52
C ASN A 81 6.73 31.00 22.13
N ALA A 82 5.95 30.77 21.10
CA ALA A 82 6.45 30.58 19.75
C ALA A 82 5.73 31.47 18.73
N GLU A 83 6.44 31.86 17.67
CA GLU A 83 5.84 32.44 16.48
C GLU A 83 5.60 31.35 15.43
N VAL A 84 4.33 31.09 15.11
CA VAL A 84 3.91 30.13 14.10
C VAL A 84 3.63 30.86 12.80
N ILE A 85 4.26 30.41 11.75
CA ILE A 85 4.11 30.96 10.40
C ILE A 85 3.42 29.90 9.53
N LEU A 86 2.11 30.05 9.37
CA LEU A 86 1.31 29.17 8.50
C LEU A 86 1.52 29.59 7.04
N ILE A 87 2.00 28.67 6.22
CA ILE A 87 2.20 28.88 4.78
C ILE A 87 0.92 28.43 4.06
N GLY A 88 0.03 29.36 3.85
CA GLY A 88 -1.32 29.17 3.33
C GLY A 88 -2.39 29.78 4.25
N ARG A 89 -3.64 29.50 3.95
CA ARG A 89 -4.79 29.96 4.76
C ARG A 89 -5.25 28.86 5.69
N GLU A 90 -5.90 29.23 6.80
CA GLU A 90 -6.54 28.29 7.73
C GLU A 90 -7.48 27.30 7.00
N GLN A 91 -8.25 27.77 6.03
CA GLN A 91 -9.16 26.93 5.24
C GLN A 91 -8.45 25.92 4.32
N ASP A 92 -7.17 26.16 4.03
CA ASP A 92 -6.35 25.28 3.14
C ASP A 92 -5.73 24.12 3.94
N ILE A 93 -5.88 24.06 5.25
CA ILE A 93 -5.41 22.95 6.10
C ILE A 93 -6.16 21.68 5.70
N LYS A 94 -5.44 20.68 5.25
CA LYS A 94 -6.00 19.54 4.51
C LYS A 94 -6.62 18.47 5.39
N THR A 95 -5.97 18.14 6.50
CA THR A 95 -6.37 17.00 7.33
C THR A 95 -7.17 17.43 8.54
N HIS A 96 -8.01 16.54 9.04
CA HIS A 96 -8.85 16.78 10.21
C HIS A 96 -7.98 17.04 11.43
N GLU A 97 -6.94 16.25 11.64
CA GLU A 97 -6.04 16.30 12.79
C GLU A 97 -5.28 17.63 12.86
N ALA A 98 -4.78 18.09 11.70
CA ALA A 98 -4.10 19.38 11.62
C ALA A 98 -5.07 20.56 11.88
N ARG A 99 -6.31 20.48 11.37
CA ARG A 99 -7.34 21.51 11.64
C ARG A 99 -7.69 21.59 13.12
N GLU A 100 -7.87 20.45 13.79
CA GLU A 100 -8.16 20.42 15.23
C GLU A 100 -7.00 21.01 16.05
N ASN A 101 -5.74 20.62 15.75
CA ASN A 101 -4.58 21.18 16.42
C ASN A 101 -4.39 22.69 16.12
N PHE A 102 -4.72 23.15 14.92
CA PHE A 102 -4.68 24.58 14.60
C PHE A 102 -5.74 25.37 15.37
N LYS A 103 -6.97 24.85 15.52
CA LYS A 103 -8.03 25.47 16.35
C LYS A 103 -7.59 25.62 17.81
N ILE A 104 -7.02 24.55 18.37
CA ILE A 104 -6.47 24.59 19.73
C ILE A 104 -5.41 25.69 19.85
N LEU A 105 -4.46 25.72 18.91
CA LEU A 105 -3.38 26.70 18.88
C LEU A 105 -3.92 28.14 18.79
N LYS A 106 -4.93 28.37 17.94
CA LYS A 106 -5.58 29.66 17.76
C LYS A 106 -6.26 30.12 19.05
N THR A 107 -6.99 29.24 19.73
CA THR A 107 -7.58 29.57 21.05
C THR A 107 -6.50 29.94 22.05
N LEU A 108 -5.40 29.19 22.12
CA LEU A 108 -4.30 29.50 23.04
C LEU A 108 -3.59 30.80 22.72
N SER A 109 -3.50 31.19 21.46
CA SER A 109 -2.89 32.46 21.04
C SER A 109 -3.64 33.70 21.55
N GLU A 110 -4.93 33.56 21.95
CA GLU A 110 -5.71 34.61 22.54
C GLU A 110 -5.34 34.87 24.04
N PHE A 111 -4.72 33.90 24.70
CA PHE A 111 -4.41 33.94 26.13
C PHE A 111 -2.92 33.90 26.47
N GLY A 112 -2.03 33.71 25.48
CA GLY A 112 -0.62 33.49 25.74
C GLY A 112 0.33 34.18 24.77
N ASP A 113 1.58 33.74 24.82
CA ASP A 113 2.67 34.34 24.04
C ASP A 113 2.85 33.70 22.65
N ILE A 114 1.90 32.82 22.24
CA ILE A 114 1.89 32.21 20.91
C ILE A 114 1.39 33.25 19.91
N LYS A 115 2.21 33.53 18.90
CA LYS A 115 1.85 34.40 17.78
C LYS A 115 1.60 33.58 16.53
N ILE A 116 0.52 33.88 15.80
CA ILE A 116 0.20 33.20 14.53
C ILE A 116 0.22 34.23 13.41
N ARG A 117 1.02 33.96 12.39
CA ARG A 117 1.12 34.76 11.15
C ARG A 117 0.84 33.84 9.97
N GLN A 118 0.20 34.37 8.95
CA GLN A 118 -0.03 33.65 7.68
C GLN A 118 0.82 34.25 6.57
N ILE A 119 1.38 33.39 5.71
CA ILE A 119 2.07 33.78 4.49
C ILE A 119 1.29 33.24 3.30
N LEU A 120 0.90 34.16 2.41
CA LEU A 120 0.18 33.83 1.18
C LEU A 120 1.03 34.13 -0.08
N ARG A 121 2.02 35.01 0.05
CA ARG A 121 2.83 35.51 -1.05
C ARG A 121 4.31 35.53 -0.69
N VAL A 122 5.16 35.43 -1.70
CA VAL A 122 6.63 35.43 -1.54
C VAL A 122 7.13 36.74 -0.91
N GLU A 123 6.48 37.88 -1.22
CA GLU A 123 6.89 39.19 -0.70
C GLU A 123 6.76 39.29 0.83
N GLU A 124 5.83 38.54 1.43
CA GLU A 124 5.62 38.52 2.88
C GLU A 124 6.77 37.79 3.62
N VAL A 125 7.46 36.89 2.92
CA VAL A 125 8.64 36.18 3.45
C VAL A 125 9.77 37.15 3.79
N GLU A 126 9.99 38.17 2.95
CA GLU A 126 11.07 39.16 3.11
C GLU A 126 11.01 39.88 4.45
N GLY A 127 9.78 40.29 4.87
CA GLY A 127 9.56 41.02 6.13
C GLY A 127 9.97 40.21 7.36
N ILE A 128 9.72 38.88 7.35
CA ILE A 128 10.07 37.99 8.46
C ILE A 128 11.58 37.86 8.57
N PHE A 129 12.27 37.63 7.46
CA PHE A 129 13.71 37.43 7.50
C PHE A 129 14.49 38.70 7.82
N LYS A 130 14.04 39.89 7.39
CA LYS A 130 14.61 41.18 7.81
C LYS A 130 14.56 41.38 9.33
N GLN A 131 13.47 40.95 9.97
CA GLN A 131 13.36 41.01 11.43
C GLN A 131 14.40 40.08 12.07
N LEU A 132 14.51 38.83 11.61
CA LEU A 132 15.47 37.85 12.13
C LEU A 132 16.92 38.21 11.89
N GLU A 133 17.27 38.88 10.79
CA GLU A 133 18.63 39.35 10.50
C GLU A 133 19.08 40.46 11.48
N ASN A 134 18.14 41.28 11.96
CA ASN A 134 18.41 42.38 12.89
C ASN A 134 18.42 41.96 14.36
N GLU A 135 17.89 40.77 14.69
CA GLU A 135 17.87 40.26 16.06
C GLU A 135 19.10 39.40 16.37
N ASN A 136 19.89 39.78 17.37
CA ASN A 136 21.02 38.96 17.81
C ASN A 136 20.64 37.99 18.94
N LYS A 137 19.49 37.31 18.78
CA LYS A 137 18.99 36.35 19.73
C LYS A 137 19.25 34.92 19.27
N LYS A 138 19.44 34.02 20.23
CA LYS A 138 19.45 32.57 19.93
C LYS A 138 18.06 32.12 19.52
N THR A 139 17.92 31.69 18.29
CA THR A 139 16.63 31.35 17.69
C THR A 139 16.65 29.91 17.18
N ILE A 140 15.64 29.15 17.56
CA ILE A 140 15.33 27.85 16.94
C ILE A 140 14.30 28.05 15.84
N ILE A 141 14.65 27.71 14.62
CA ILE A 141 13.74 27.64 13.48
C ILE A 141 13.30 26.20 13.31
N ILE A 142 11.99 25.95 13.33
CA ILE A 142 11.42 24.62 13.17
C ILE A 142 10.74 24.53 11.80
N ASP A 143 11.24 23.61 10.98
CA ASP A 143 10.69 23.28 9.68
C ASP A 143 9.64 22.17 9.85
N ALA A 144 8.38 22.58 9.81
CA ALA A 144 7.19 21.74 9.73
C ALA A 144 6.40 22.04 8.44
N MET A 145 7.13 22.39 7.35
CA MET A 145 6.50 22.87 6.12
C MET A 145 5.97 21.73 5.26
N ILE A 146 6.83 20.81 4.89
CA ILE A 146 6.49 19.73 3.95
C ILE A 146 7.03 18.40 4.51
N GLY A 147 6.12 17.44 4.68
CA GLY A 147 6.47 16.07 5.03
C GLY A 147 6.67 15.17 3.80
N THR A 148 6.54 13.87 4.00
CA THR A 148 6.77 12.82 2.99
C THR A 148 5.83 12.85 1.78
N GLY A 149 4.75 13.64 1.80
CA GLY A 149 3.68 13.62 0.80
C GLY A 149 3.91 14.44 -0.48
N VAL A 150 5.04 15.17 -0.61
CA VAL A 150 5.29 16.04 -1.77
C VAL A 150 6.30 15.40 -2.73
N LYS A 151 5.98 15.45 -4.02
CA LYS A 151 6.84 14.98 -5.13
C LYS A 151 7.24 16.17 -6.02
N GLY A 152 8.51 16.18 -6.47
CA GLY A 152 9.04 17.16 -7.40
C GLY A 152 9.65 18.39 -6.72
N ASP A 153 9.91 19.42 -7.53
CA ASP A 153 10.58 20.65 -7.09
C ASP A 153 9.69 21.48 -6.15
N LEU A 154 10.36 22.15 -5.19
CA LEU A 154 9.68 23.07 -4.28
C LEU A 154 9.07 24.23 -5.05
N ARG A 155 7.77 24.48 -4.78
CA ARG A 155 7.06 25.63 -5.29
C ARG A 155 7.20 26.82 -4.31
N GLU A 156 6.92 28.01 -4.83
CA GLU A 156 6.81 29.20 -3.98
C GLU A 156 5.56 29.11 -3.07
N PRO A 157 5.63 29.63 -1.84
CA PRO A 157 6.76 30.36 -1.22
C PRO A 157 7.77 29.46 -0.50
N TYR A 158 7.57 28.12 -0.48
CA TYR A 158 8.46 27.17 0.23
C TYR A 158 9.92 27.27 -0.22
N LYS A 159 10.17 27.40 -1.53
CA LYS A 159 11.49 27.52 -2.10
C LYS A 159 12.23 28.75 -1.53
N SER A 160 11.61 29.91 -1.58
CA SER A 160 12.17 31.16 -1.05
C SER A 160 12.43 31.08 0.45
N ILE A 161 11.55 30.43 1.23
CA ILE A 161 11.74 30.25 2.68
C ILE A 161 12.99 29.40 2.95
N VAL A 162 13.13 28.26 2.27
CA VAL A 162 14.29 27.36 2.43
C VAL A 162 15.60 28.08 2.07
N GLU A 163 15.65 28.81 0.95
CA GLU A 163 16.83 29.58 0.53
C GLU A 163 17.22 30.64 1.56
N LYS A 164 16.23 31.34 2.13
CA LYS A 164 16.47 32.37 3.17
C LYS A 164 16.91 31.78 4.49
N ILE A 165 16.32 30.67 4.96
CA ILE A 165 16.78 29.99 6.18
C ILE A 165 18.24 29.54 6.01
N ASN A 166 18.56 28.90 4.88
CA ASN A 166 19.93 28.47 4.60
C ASN A 166 20.93 29.64 4.56
N THR A 167 20.50 30.78 4.00
CA THR A 167 21.33 31.99 3.94
C THR A 167 21.53 32.61 5.33
N LEU A 168 20.45 32.70 6.11
CA LEU A 168 20.46 33.22 7.47
C LEU A 168 21.37 32.39 8.38
N LYS A 169 21.21 31.05 8.32
CA LYS A 169 22.04 30.11 9.09
C LYS A 169 23.54 30.25 8.80
N LYS A 170 23.92 30.44 7.54
CA LYS A 170 25.33 30.64 7.16
C LYS A 170 25.91 31.93 7.72
N ARG A 171 25.12 32.99 7.91
CA ARG A 171 25.53 34.30 8.37
C ARG A 171 25.46 34.48 9.89
N ASN A 172 24.50 33.77 10.53
CA ASN A 172 24.22 33.93 11.95
C ASN A 172 24.29 32.57 12.69
N LYS A 173 25.32 32.41 13.53
CA LYS A 173 25.56 31.20 14.33
C LYS A 173 24.55 31.02 15.48
N ASN A 174 23.73 32.01 15.77
CA ASN A 174 22.69 31.94 16.78
C ASN A 174 21.42 31.24 16.24
N ILE A 175 21.39 30.83 14.96
CA ILE A 175 20.29 30.12 14.33
C ILE A 175 20.55 28.63 14.40
N PHE A 176 19.61 27.90 15.00
CA PHE A 176 19.55 26.45 15.04
C PHE A 176 18.30 25.96 14.30
N VAL A 177 18.45 25.05 13.34
CA VAL A 177 17.37 24.60 12.46
C VAL A 177 17.01 23.15 12.77
N VAL A 178 15.73 22.93 13.04
CA VAL A 178 15.16 21.59 13.33
C VAL A 178 14.10 21.24 12.29
N SER A 179 14.21 20.08 11.62
CA SER A 179 13.18 19.60 10.71
C SER A 179 12.34 18.51 11.34
N VAL A 180 11.02 18.63 11.14
CA VAL A 180 10.02 17.67 11.59
C VAL A 180 9.79 16.62 10.49
N ASP A 181 9.99 15.38 10.83
CA ASP A 181 9.89 14.18 10.01
C ASP A 181 10.90 14.10 8.86
N VAL A 182 10.93 15.08 7.96
CA VAL A 182 11.86 15.17 6.84
C VAL A 182 12.23 16.62 6.57
N GLU A 183 13.43 16.85 6.04
CA GLU A 183 13.86 18.17 5.63
C GLU A 183 13.07 18.66 4.40
N THR A 184 12.56 19.87 4.45
CA THR A 184 11.88 20.48 3.30
C THR A 184 12.88 20.78 2.19
N GLY A 185 12.86 19.97 1.13
CA GLY A 185 13.76 20.14 -0.02
C GLY A 185 15.25 20.04 0.36
N ASN A 186 16.00 21.11 0.09
CA ASN A 186 17.43 21.19 0.39
C ASN A 186 17.73 22.02 1.65
N LEU A 187 16.80 22.10 2.60
CA LEU A 187 16.98 22.80 3.86
C LEU A 187 18.18 22.20 4.63
N ASP A 188 19.07 23.05 5.09
CA ASP A 188 20.23 22.67 5.90
C ASP A 188 19.86 22.64 7.38
N SER A 189 19.30 21.53 7.85
CA SER A 189 18.91 21.32 9.25
C SER A 189 20.08 20.87 10.10
N ASP A 190 20.14 21.35 11.34
CA ASP A 190 21.08 20.88 12.37
C ASP A 190 20.61 19.57 12.98
N LEU A 191 19.28 19.41 13.07
CA LEU A 191 18.63 18.24 13.64
C LEU A 191 17.38 17.91 12.83
N THR A 192 17.20 16.62 12.50
CA THR A 192 15.96 16.10 11.93
C THR A 192 15.38 15.05 12.88
N ILE A 193 14.12 15.18 13.23
CA ILE A 193 13.40 14.26 14.10
C ILE A 193 12.34 13.58 13.28
N THR A 194 12.54 12.28 12.99
CA THR A 194 11.65 11.46 12.17
C THR A 194 10.92 10.43 13.02
N PHE A 195 9.78 9.95 12.57
CA PHE A 195 8.87 9.16 13.39
C PHE A 195 8.80 7.71 12.93
N HIS A 196 8.68 6.78 13.89
CA HIS A 196 8.53 5.35 13.73
C HIS A 196 9.77 4.68 13.11
N LYS A 197 10.12 5.03 11.87
CA LYS A 197 11.32 4.56 11.15
C LYS A 197 11.92 5.68 10.33
N ARG A 198 13.22 5.55 10.04
CA ARG A 198 13.89 6.44 9.10
C ARG A 198 13.27 6.29 7.70
N LYS A 199 12.98 7.39 7.05
CA LYS A 199 12.54 7.39 5.65
C LYS A 199 13.74 7.36 4.72
N THR A 200 13.61 6.73 3.57
CA THR A 200 14.67 6.66 2.54
C THR A 200 15.16 8.03 2.08
N ILE A 201 14.36 9.07 2.29
CA ILE A 201 14.65 10.46 1.94
C ILE A 201 15.30 11.26 3.09
N ASN A 202 15.33 10.73 4.34
CA ASN A 202 16.01 11.40 5.44
C ASN A 202 17.54 11.42 5.27
N ARG A 203 18.18 12.48 5.78
CA ARG A 203 19.64 12.51 5.92
C ARG A 203 20.13 11.53 6.99
N LYS A 204 21.41 11.18 6.97
CA LYS A 204 22.00 10.14 7.84
C LYS A 204 21.90 10.41 9.34
N ASN A 205 21.79 11.66 9.76
CA ASN A 205 21.75 12.12 11.16
C ASN A 205 20.35 12.29 11.74
N ALA A 206 19.30 11.83 11.06
CA ALA A 206 17.94 11.91 11.59
C ALA A 206 17.78 11.03 12.84
N ILE A 207 17.19 11.59 13.89
CA ILE A 207 16.80 10.88 15.12
C ILE A 207 15.41 10.28 14.92
N VAL A 208 15.28 8.97 15.16
CA VAL A 208 14.00 8.27 15.08
C VAL A 208 13.30 8.30 16.44
N LYS A 209 12.04 8.73 16.46
CA LYS A 209 11.17 8.73 17.65
C LYS A 209 9.97 7.83 17.47
N GLU A 210 9.70 7.05 18.51
CA GLU A 210 8.47 6.27 18.60
C GLU A 210 7.30 7.20 18.94
N ILE A 211 6.23 7.12 18.16
CA ILE A 211 5.02 7.95 18.33
C ILE A 211 3.77 7.16 18.71
N GLY A 212 3.95 5.87 19.02
CA GLY A 212 2.86 4.98 19.42
C GLY A 212 2.23 4.20 18.28
N ILE A 213 2.90 4.09 17.13
CA ILE A 213 2.51 3.18 16.06
C ILE A 213 2.90 1.75 16.50
N PRO A 214 1.93 0.82 16.61
CA PRO A 214 2.24 -0.56 16.98
C PRO A 214 2.94 -1.28 15.82
N LYS A 215 3.87 -2.18 16.13
CA LYS A 215 4.57 -2.99 15.11
C LYS A 215 3.61 -3.78 14.22
N GLU A 216 2.44 -4.12 14.73
CA GLU A 216 1.36 -4.80 14.00
C GLU A 216 0.92 -4.01 12.76
N ALA A 217 0.99 -2.69 12.77
CA ALA A 217 0.65 -1.85 11.63
C ALA A 217 1.55 -2.08 10.41
N GLU A 218 2.78 -2.57 10.62
CA GLU A 218 3.70 -2.87 9.53
C GLU A 218 3.33 -4.16 8.78
N TYR A 219 2.81 -5.16 9.50
CA TYR A 219 2.59 -6.50 8.94
C TYR A 219 1.13 -6.95 8.85
N ILE A 220 0.17 -6.16 9.31
CA ILE A 220 -1.24 -6.44 9.02
C ILE A 220 -1.58 -5.92 7.61
N VAL A 221 -2.43 -6.66 6.89
CA VAL A 221 -3.12 -6.10 5.73
C VAL A 221 -4.30 -5.29 6.24
N GLY A 222 -4.35 -4.02 5.88
CA GLY A 222 -5.35 -3.09 6.40
C GLY A 222 -5.76 -2.01 5.39
N TRP A 223 -6.37 -0.95 5.89
CA TRP A 223 -6.86 0.16 5.06
C TRP A 223 -5.76 0.86 4.27
N GLY A 224 -4.53 0.91 4.82
CA GLY A 224 -3.39 1.52 4.15
C GLY A 224 -3.02 0.79 2.86
N ASP A 225 -3.05 -0.53 2.87
CA ASP A 225 -2.76 -1.33 1.68
C ASP A 225 -3.81 -1.06 0.59
N LEU A 226 -5.09 -1.00 0.95
CA LEU A 226 -6.17 -0.71 0.01
C LEU A 226 -6.06 0.71 -0.59
N LYS A 227 -5.77 1.72 0.24
CA LYS A 227 -5.58 3.10 -0.20
C LYS A 227 -4.34 3.29 -1.09
N ALA A 228 -3.37 2.37 -1.03
CA ALA A 228 -2.17 2.37 -1.86
C ALA A 228 -2.40 1.79 -3.27
N LEU A 229 -3.54 1.15 -3.52
CA LEU A 229 -3.93 0.68 -4.87
C LEU A 229 -4.07 1.85 -5.84
N LYS A 230 -3.71 1.59 -7.09
CA LYS A 230 -3.96 2.54 -8.17
C LYS A 230 -5.47 2.72 -8.34
N LYS A 231 -5.93 3.95 -8.16
CA LYS A 231 -7.34 4.30 -8.34
C LYS A 231 -7.69 4.44 -9.82
N ARG A 232 -8.96 4.16 -10.13
CA ARG A 232 -9.51 4.42 -11.46
C ARG A 232 -9.60 5.93 -11.69
N GLU A 233 -8.97 6.43 -12.75
CA GLU A 233 -9.06 7.83 -13.13
C GLU A 233 -10.44 8.14 -13.73
N LYS A 234 -10.96 9.36 -13.48
CA LYS A 234 -12.31 9.76 -13.93
C LYS A 234 -12.44 9.81 -15.44
N ASP A 235 -11.35 10.09 -16.15
CA ASP A 235 -11.24 10.21 -17.60
C ASP A 235 -10.62 8.98 -18.27
N SER A 236 -10.49 7.86 -17.53
CA SER A 236 -9.95 6.63 -18.07
C SER A 236 -10.83 6.02 -19.16
N HIS A 237 -10.17 5.43 -20.17
CA HIS A 237 -10.82 4.76 -21.30
C HIS A 237 -10.76 3.24 -21.15
N LYS A 238 -11.60 2.53 -21.91
CA LYS A 238 -11.68 1.07 -21.98
C LYS A 238 -10.29 0.43 -22.16
N GLY A 239 -9.94 -0.47 -21.24
CA GLY A 239 -8.68 -1.22 -21.24
C GLY A 239 -7.53 -0.58 -20.46
N GLN A 240 -7.73 0.62 -19.86
CA GLN A 240 -6.72 1.27 -19.03
C GLN A 240 -6.74 0.79 -17.57
N ASN A 241 -7.87 0.19 -17.14
CA ASN A 241 -8.05 -0.30 -15.77
C ASN A 241 -7.93 -1.83 -15.69
N GLY A 242 -7.14 -2.42 -16.58
CA GLY A 242 -6.78 -3.82 -16.55
C GLY A 242 -7.51 -4.69 -17.58
N LYS A 243 -6.73 -5.63 -18.14
CA LYS A 243 -7.19 -6.66 -19.06
C LYS A 243 -6.72 -8.01 -18.51
N VAL A 244 -7.67 -8.88 -18.19
CA VAL A 244 -7.42 -10.16 -17.53
C VAL A 244 -7.75 -11.31 -18.49
N LEU A 245 -6.82 -12.26 -18.64
CA LEU A 245 -7.05 -13.52 -19.34
C LEU A 245 -7.13 -14.65 -18.32
N ILE A 246 -8.25 -15.36 -18.27
CA ILE A 246 -8.41 -16.57 -17.47
C ILE A 246 -8.08 -17.78 -18.35
N ILE A 247 -7.07 -18.56 -17.98
CA ILE A 247 -6.75 -19.86 -18.63
C ILE A 247 -7.12 -20.98 -17.65
N GLY A 248 -8.23 -21.63 -17.91
CA GLY A 248 -8.75 -22.61 -16.99
C GLY A 248 -9.92 -23.40 -17.57
N GLY A 249 -10.49 -24.25 -16.73
CA GLY A 249 -11.61 -25.10 -17.10
C GLY A 249 -11.21 -26.37 -17.82
N SER A 250 -12.04 -27.37 -17.67
CA SER A 250 -11.96 -28.68 -18.30
C SER A 250 -13.35 -29.27 -18.47
N ARG A 251 -13.44 -30.43 -19.09
CA ARG A 251 -14.70 -31.14 -19.24
C ARG A 251 -15.48 -31.31 -17.94
N GLU A 252 -14.77 -31.56 -16.82
CA GLU A 252 -15.33 -31.79 -15.49
C GLU A 252 -15.61 -30.49 -14.73
N PHE A 253 -14.73 -29.47 -14.89
CA PHE A 253 -14.74 -28.25 -14.06
C PHE A 253 -14.90 -26.99 -14.92
N TYR A 254 -16.11 -26.68 -15.31
CA TYR A 254 -16.42 -25.49 -16.12
C TYR A 254 -16.78 -24.24 -15.30
N GLY A 255 -17.21 -24.42 -14.05
CA GLY A 255 -17.66 -23.32 -13.18
C GLY A 255 -16.52 -22.45 -12.66
N ALA A 256 -15.35 -23.05 -12.38
CA ALA A 256 -14.20 -22.35 -11.79
C ALA A 256 -13.74 -21.13 -12.63
N PRO A 257 -13.44 -21.25 -13.94
CA PRO A 257 -13.04 -20.08 -14.74
C PRO A 257 -14.15 -19.03 -14.86
N ILE A 258 -15.44 -19.40 -14.73
CA ILE A 258 -16.55 -18.46 -14.73
C ILE A 258 -16.53 -17.60 -13.46
N LEU A 259 -16.39 -18.22 -12.28
CA LEU A 259 -16.31 -17.49 -11.00
C LEU A 259 -15.08 -16.58 -10.96
N THR A 260 -13.93 -17.05 -11.42
CA THR A 260 -12.70 -16.24 -11.56
C THR A 260 -12.94 -15.04 -12.48
N GLY A 261 -13.58 -15.25 -13.62
CA GLY A 261 -13.89 -14.18 -14.57
C GLY A 261 -14.88 -13.17 -14.02
N LEU A 262 -15.96 -13.62 -13.38
CA LEU A 262 -16.99 -12.74 -12.82
C LEU A 262 -16.43 -11.85 -11.68
N SER A 263 -15.58 -12.41 -10.84
CA SER A 263 -14.91 -11.60 -9.80
C SER A 263 -13.93 -10.59 -10.40
N SER A 264 -13.18 -10.98 -11.45
CA SER A 264 -12.30 -10.07 -12.18
C SER A 264 -13.04 -8.91 -12.84
N LEU A 265 -14.23 -9.14 -13.40
CA LEU A 265 -15.09 -8.12 -14.04
C LEU A 265 -15.56 -7.02 -13.07
N LYS A 266 -15.56 -7.29 -11.76
CA LYS A 266 -15.92 -6.25 -10.77
C LYS A 266 -14.83 -5.16 -10.63
N ILE A 267 -13.63 -5.40 -11.18
CA ILE A 267 -12.45 -4.53 -11.03
C ILE A 267 -11.87 -4.14 -12.39
N ALA A 268 -11.61 -5.12 -13.27
CA ALA A 268 -10.95 -4.91 -14.56
C ALA A 268 -11.93 -4.47 -15.67
N ASP A 269 -11.41 -3.78 -16.67
CA ASP A 269 -12.20 -3.31 -17.83
C ASP A 269 -12.54 -4.42 -18.83
N LEU A 270 -11.65 -5.40 -19.00
CA LEU A 270 -11.79 -6.48 -19.96
C LEU A 270 -11.40 -7.81 -19.33
N VAL A 271 -12.25 -8.80 -19.50
CA VAL A 271 -11.98 -10.18 -19.05
C VAL A 271 -12.23 -11.14 -20.21
N ALA A 272 -11.29 -12.03 -20.42
CA ALA A 272 -11.40 -13.12 -21.38
C ALA A 272 -11.21 -14.48 -20.71
N VAL A 273 -11.82 -15.49 -21.31
CA VAL A 273 -11.63 -16.89 -20.92
C VAL A 273 -11.07 -17.68 -22.10
N PHE A 274 -9.92 -18.33 -21.86
CA PHE A 274 -9.31 -19.29 -22.78
C PHE A 274 -9.52 -20.70 -22.20
N SER A 275 -10.22 -21.56 -22.94
CA SER A 275 -10.55 -22.90 -22.48
C SER A 275 -10.87 -23.83 -23.64
N VAL A 276 -11.15 -25.10 -23.34
CA VAL A 276 -11.69 -26.05 -24.33
C VAL A 276 -13.14 -25.66 -24.70
N ASN A 277 -13.54 -25.94 -25.94
CA ASN A 277 -14.87 -25.60 -26.45
C ASN A 277 -16.01 -26.17 -25.59
N LYS A 278 -15.78 -27.31 -24.92
CA LYS A 278 -16.74 -27.90 -23.97
C LYS A 278 -17.01 -27.02 -22.75
N VAL A 279 -16.10 -26.13 -22.36
CA VAL A 279 -16.27 -25.11 -21.32
C VAL A 279 -16.88 -23.86 -21.94
N ILE A 280 -16.29 -23.36 -23.03
CA ILE A 280 -16.72 -22.13 -23.71
C ILE A 280 -18.21 -22.15 -24.05
N ASN A 281 -18.70 -23.28 -24.59
CA ASN A 281 -20.10 -23.43 -24.93
C ASN A 281 -21.10 -23.48 -23.76
N LYS A 282 -20.58 -23.53 -22.50
CA LYS A 282 -21.39 -23.45 -21.27
C LYS A 282 -21.38 -22.06 -20.65
N ILE A 283 -20.54 -21.16 -21.14
CA ILE A 283 -20.43 -19.79 -20.65
C ILE A 283 -21.52 -18.95 -21.32
N ASN A 284 -22.46 -18.47 -20.52
CA ASN A 284 -23.54 -17.59 -20.97
C ASN A 284 -23.43 -16.22 -20.29
N HIS A 285 -22.26 -15.57 -20.47
CA HIS A 285 -21.97 -14.24 -19.94
C HIS A 285 -21.44 -13.38 -21.09
N PRO A 286 -22.25 -12.43 -21.61
CA PRO A 286 -21.91 -11.62 -22.78
C PRO A 286 -20.74 -10.65 -22.52
N GLU A 287 -20.37 -10.44 -21.28
CA GLU A 287 -19.26 -9.57 -20.89
C GLU A 287 -17.88 -10.20 -21.12
N PHE A 288 -17.81 -11.54 -21.28
CA PHE A 288 -16.55 -12.24 -21.51
C PHE A 288 -16.18 -12.28 -22.99
N ILE A 289 -14.87 -12.11 -23.25
CA ILE A 289 -14.27 -12.45 -24.53
C ILE A 289 -13.84 -13.93 -24.47
N LEU A 290 -14.34 -14.75 -25.40
CA LEU A 290 -14.17 -16.19 -25.33
C LEU A 290 -13.19 -16.70 -26.40
N TYR A 291 -12.21 -17.52 -25.98
CA TYR A 291 -11.25 -18.20 -26.85
C TYR A 291 -11.37 -19.73 -26.61
N GLY A 292 -11.91 -20.42 -27.56
CA GLY A 292 -12.13 -21.86 -27.50
C GLY A 292 -11.10 -22.66 -28.31
N VAL A 293 -10.71 -23.83 -27.77
CA VAL A 293 -9.88 -24.83 -28.46
C VAL A 293 -10.53 -26.21 -28.38
N GLU A 294 -10.18 -27.09 -29.30
CA GLU A 294 -10.72 -28.45 -29.33
C GLU A 294 -10.10 -29.35 -28.27
N GLY A 295 -10.89 -30.26 -27.71
CA GLY A 295 -10.44 -31.28 -26.73
C GLY A 295 -11.25 -31.32 -25.45
N ASP A 296 -10.86 -32.22 -24.55
CA ASP A 296 -11.43 -32.34 -23.20
C ASP A 296 -10.62 -31.53 -22.17
N TYR A 297 -9.32 -31.35 -22.45
CA TYR A 297 -8.33 -30.69 -21.59
C TYR A 297 -7.40 -29.82 -22.43
N LEU A 298 -6.84 -28.80 -21.84
CA LEU A 298 -5.71 -28.07 -22.42
C LEU A 298 -4.47 -29.00 -22.50
N SER A 299 -3.69 -28.84 -23.55
CA SER A 299 -2.50 -29.66 -23.81
C SER A 299 -1.45 -28.84 -24.57
N SER A 300 -0.22 -29.34 -24.71
CA SER A 300 0.92 -28.65 -25.40
C SER A 300 0.55 -28.07 -26.76
N GLN A 301 -0.34 -28.74 -27.52
CA GLN A 301 -0.78 -28.23 -28.84
C GLN A 301 -1.51 -26.88 -28.78
N HIS A 302 -1.96 -26.45 -27.60
CA HIS A 302 -2.71 -25.21 -27.41
C HIS A 302 -1.81 -24.05 -26.88
N VAL A 303 -0.54 -24.34 -26.52
CA VAL A 303 0.35 -23.39 -25.87
C VAL A 303 0.63 -22.18 -26.77
N ASP A 304 0.98 -22.39 -28.05
CA ASP A 304 1.29 -21.28 -28.97
C ASP A 304 0.09 -20.34 -29.13
N TYR A 305 -1.13 -20.87 -29.18
CA TYR A 305 -2.32 -20.04 -29.26
C TYR A 305 -2.62 -19.34 -27.96
N ALA A 306 -2.44 -20.00 -26.83
CA ALA A 306 -2.61 -19.37 -25.51
C ALA A 306 -1.60 -18.24 -25.29
N LEU A 307 -0.34 -18.40 -25.66
CA LEU A 307 0.68 -17.36 -25.63
C LEU A 307 0.32 -16.17 -26.52
N LYS A 308 -0.07 -16.41 -27.78
CA LYS A 308 -0.52 -15.37 -28.70
C LYS A 308 -1.71 -14.59 -28.17
N VAL A 309 -2.66 -15.25 -27.50
CA VAL A 309 -3.81 -14.60 -26.89
C VAL A 309 -3.37 -13.78 -25.68
N SER A 310 -2.46 -14.31 -24.84
CA SER A 310 -1.99 -13.63 -23.63
C SER A 310 -1.30 -12.29 -23.91
N GLU A 311 -0.69 -12.11 -25.08
CA GLU A 311 -0.07 -10.84 -25.47
C GLU A 311 -1.03 -9.64 -25.42
N LYS A 312 -2.33 -9.87 -25.60
CA LYS A 312 -3.38 -8.84 -25.61
C LYS A 312 -3.83 -8.40 -24.22
N TYR A 313 -3.38 -9.10 -23.17
CA TYR A 313 -3.80 -8.93 -21.79
C TYR A 313 -2.64 -8.49 -20.91
N ASP A 314 -2.97 -7.86 -19.77
CA ASP A 314 -1.98 -7.36 -18.82
C ASP A 314 -1.55 -8.47 -17.83
N VAL A 315 -2.48 -9.40 -17.55
CA VAL A 315 -2.29 -10.48 -16.58
C VAL A 315 -3.02 -11.74 -17.03
N VAL A 316 -2.47 -12.89 -16.69
CA VAL A 316 -3.08 -14.22 -16.86
C VAL A 316 -3.43 -14.78 -15.49
N VAL A 317 -4.64 -15.33 -15.31
CA VAL A 317 -4.99 -16.18 -14.17
C VAL A 317 -5.04 -17.62 -14.67
N LEU A 318 -4.16 -18.46 -14.15
CA LEU A 318 -3.93 -19.83 -14.64
C LEU A 318 -4.26 -20.86 -13.56
N GLY A 319 -5.08 -21.84 -13.89
CA GLY A 319 -5.19 -23.04 -13.07
C GLY A 319 -6.59 -23.47 -12.67
N ASN A 320 -7.53 -22.53 -12.59
CA ASN A 320 -8.88 -22.76 -12.07
C ASN A 320 -9.64 -23.78 -12.90
N GLY A 321 -9.81 -25.02 -12.38
CA GLY A 321 -10.55 -26.09 -13.01
C GLY A 321 -9.87 -26.79 -14.20
N LEU A 322 -8.54 -26.74 -14.30
CA LEU A 322 -7.79 -27.38 -15.42
C LEU A 322 -7.87 -28.89 -15.42
N SER A 323 -8.14 -29.54 -14.29
CA SER A 323 -7.96 -30.97 -14.03
C SER A 323 -6.49 -31.41 -14.02
N VAL A 324 -6.17 -32.33 -13.11
CA VAL A 324 -4.77 -32.83 -12.92
C VAL A 324 -4.56 -34.10 -13.74
N ASN A 325 -3.91 -33.96 -14.88
CA ASN A 325 -3.51 -35.07 -15.75
C ASN A 325 -2.22 -34.72 -16.55
N SER A 326 -1.67 -35.68 -17.30
CA SER A 326 -0.43 -35.50 -18.04
C SER A 326 -0.49 -34.44 -19.16
N LYS A 327 -1.66 -34.25 -19.80
CA LYS A 327 -1.85 -33.26 -20.86
C LYS A 327 -1.82 -31.84 -20.29
N THR A 328 -2.59 -31.60 -19.21
CA THR A 328 -2.59 -30.31 -18.53
C THR A 328 -1.27 -30.00 -17.85
N ARG A 329 -0.54 -31.02 -17.34
CA ARG A 329 0.84 -30.84 -16.85
C ARG A 329 1.76 -30.30 -17.92
N ALA A 330 1.77 -30.93 -19.09
CA ALA A 330 2.60 -30.48 -20.21
C ALA A 330 2.23 -29.05 -20.63
N PHE A 331 0.94 -28.74 -20.74
CA PHE A 331 0.46 -27.39 -21.04
C PHE A 331 0.97 -26.35 -20.04
N VAL A 332 0.77 -26.59 -18.74
CA VAL A 332 1.13 -25.61 -17.68
C VAL A 332 2.62 -25.33 -17.68
N ASN A 333 3.46 -26.36 -17.69
CA ASN A 333 4.92 -26.17 -17.63
C ASN A 333 5.45 -25.50 -18.91
N GLU A 334 4.99 -25.91 -20.10
CA GLU A 334 5.40 -25.29 -21.35
C GLU A 334 4.90 -23.85 -21.48
N PHE A 335 3.64 -23.55 -21.05
CA PHE A 335 3.10 -22.21 -21.05
C PHE A 335 3.92 -21.29 -20.13
N LEU A 336 4.15 -21.69 -18.86
CA LEU A 336 4.88 -20.88 -17.90
C LEU A 336 6.36 -20.67 -18.28
N SER A 337 7.01 -21.63 -18.92
CA SER A 337 8.40 -21.49 -19.38
C SER A 337 8.57 -20.46 -20.52
N ARG A 338 7.47 -20.07 -21.19
CA ARG A 338 7.48 -19.17 -22.35
C ARG A 338 6.66 -17.89 -22.14
N CYS A 339 5.87 -17.81 -21.06
CA CYS A 339 5.00 -16.67 -20.79
C CYS A 339 5.76 -15.54 -20.09
N GLU A 340 5.82 -14.37 -20.73
CA GLU A 340 6.47 -13.17 -20.19
C GLU A 340 5.49 -12.23 -19.45
N LYS A 341 4.23 -12.66 -19.29
CA LYS A 341 3.19 -11.87 -18.64
C LYS A 341 3.18 -12.03 -17.13
N LYS A 342 2.50 -11.11 -16.45
CA LYS A 342 2.09 -11.30 -15.06
C LYS A 342 1.16 -12.51 -14.98
N VAL A 343 1.40 -13.43 -14.04
CA VAL A 343 0.58 -14.64 -13.88
C VAL A 343 0.15 -14.83 -12.43
N VAL A 344 -1.13 -15.02 -12.21
CA VAL A 344 -1.68 -15.56 -10.96
C VAL A 344 -1.86 -17.06 -11.15
N ILE A 345 -1.22 -17.86 -10.33
CA ILE A 345 -1.18 -19.33 -10.41
C ILE A 345 -1.99 -19.89 -9.24
N ASP A 346 -3.09 -20.57 -9.53
CA ASP A 346 -4.02 -21.10 -8.51
C ASP A 346 -4.40 -22.56 -8.78
N ALA A 347 -4.92 -23.20 -7.81
CA ALA A 347 -5.60 -24.49 -7.87
C ALA A 347 -4.80 -25.60 -8.59
N ASP A 348 -5.32 -26.12 -9.71
CA ASP A 348 -4.68 -27.24 -10.39
C ASP A 348 -3.33 -26.88 -11.02
N ALA A 349 -3.11 -25.62 -11.42
CA ALA A 349 -1.80 -25.21 -11.93
C ALA A 349 -0.70 -25.39 -10.89
N ILE A 350 -0.95 -25.04 -9.63
CA ILE A 350 0.01 -25.25 -8.52
C ILE A 350 0.41 -26.72 -8.39
N LYS A 351 -0.53 -27.64 -8.61
CA LYS A 351 -0.30 -29.11 -8.52
C LYS A 351 0.44 -29.69 -9.72
N LEU A 352 0.43 -28.97 -10.87
CA LEU A 352 0.93 -29.43 -12.15
C LEU A 352 2.35 -28.94 -12.46
N ILE A 353 2.84 -27.90 -11.78
CA ILE A 353 4.18 -27.34 -11.96
C ILE A 353 5.25 -28.38 -11.55
N ASP A 354 6.31 -28.45 -12.32
CA ASP A 354 7.55 -29.17 -11.97
C ASP A 354 8.48 -28.21 -11.21
N TYR A 355 8.38 -28.25 -9.88
CA TYR A 355 9.14 -27.32 -9.03
C TYR A 355 10.64 -27.58 -8.96
N ALA A 356 11.15 -28.68 -9.54
CA ALA A 356 12.58 -28.96 -9.54
C ALA A 356 13.36 -27.99 -10.44
N GLU A 357 12.72 -27.51 -11.51
CA GLU A 357 13.31 -26.59 -12.49
C GLU A 357 12.58 -25.25 -12.57
N PHE A 358 11.63 -25.01 -11.65
CA PHE A 358 10.77 -23.83 -11.70
C PHE A 358 11.43 -22.60 -11.10
N GLU A 359 11.44 -21.48 -11.82
CA GLU A 359 11.89 -20.18 -11.32
C GLU A 359 10.74 -19.36 -10.79
N PHE A 360 10.84 -18.92 -9.53
CA PHE A 360 9.87 -18.04 -8.86
C PHE A 360 10.10 -16.58 -9.25
N LEU A 361 9.44 -16.12 -10.31
CA LEU A 361 9.60 -14.76 -10.86
C LEU A 361 8.75 -13.72 -10.08
N GLU A 362 9.20 -12.46 -10.07
CA GLU A 362 8.42 -11.34 -9.50
C GLU A 362 7.06 -11.12 -10.19
N SER A 363 6.96 -11.54 -11.45
CA SER A 363 5.72 -11.48 -12.23
C SER A 363 4.71 -12.56 -11.86
N TYR A 364 4.98 -13.40 -10.85
CA TYR A 364 4.08 -14.48 -10.44
C TYR A 364 3.50 -14.25 -9.03
N ILE A 365 2.20 -14.55 -8.90
CA ILE A 365 1.49 -14.66 -7.61
C ILE A 365 0.93 -16.07 -7.52
N PHE A 366 1.24 -16.77 -6.43
CA PHE A 366 0.64 -18.07 -6.11
C PHE A 366 -0.39 -17.91 -5.01
N THR A 367 -1.49 -18.65 -5.11
CA THR A 367 -2.58 -18.61 -4.12
C THR A 367 -2.87 -19.99 -3.52
N PRO A 368 -1.85 -20.69 -2.96
CA PRO A 368 -2.04 -22.04 -2.42
C PRO A 368 -2.83 -22.05 -1.12
N HIS A 369 -3.60 -23.11 -0.88
CA HIS A 369 -3.91 -23.56 0.46
C HIS A 369 -2.75 -24.41 1.01
N ILE A 370 -2.73 -24.74 2.31
CA ILE A 370 -1.61 -25.44 2.93
C ILE A 370 -1.25 -26.78 2.26
N GLY A 371 -2.23 -27.50 1.70
CA GLY A 371 -1.99 -28.76 1.01
C GLY A 371 -1.29 -28.58 -0.36
N GLU A 372 -1.59 -27.48 -1.07
CA GLU A 372 -0.93 -27.08 -2.33
C GLU A 372 0.45 -26.53 -2.03
N PHE A 373 0.59 -25.71 -0.98
CA PHE A 373 1.84 -25.12 -0.57
C PHE A 373 2.93 -26.17 -0.28
N LYS A 374 2.59 -27.27 0.41
CA LYS A 374 3.51 -28.37 0.67
C LYS A 374 4.08 -29.02 -0.60
N ARG A 375 3.45 -28.86 -1.77
CA ARG A 375 3.94 -29.38 -3.05
C ARG A 375 4.91 -28.46 -3.77
N MET A 376 5.02 -27.19 -3.31
CA MET A 376 5.88 -26.19 -3.94
C MET A 376 7.37 -26.36 -3.59
N ASN A 377 7.73 -27.36 -2.81
CA ASN A 377 9.10 -27.65 -2.36
C ASN A 377 9.81 -26.44 -1.72
N LEU A 378 9.03 -25.52 -1.10
CA LEU A 378 9.57 -24.38 -0.38
C LEU A 378 9.87 -24.78 1.07
N GLU A 379 11.14 -24.78 1.42
CA GLU A 379 11.62 -25.01 2.78
C GLU A 379 11.58 -23.68 3.54
N LEU A 380 10.52 -23.47 4.32
CA LEU A 380 10.26 -22.19 5.01
C LEU A 380 11.21 -21.94 6.20
N ASP A 381 11.81 -22.99 6.75
CA ASP A 381 12.85 -22.92 7.76
C ASP A 381 14.26 -22.70 7.18
N ASN A 382 14.40 -22.76 5.85
CA ASN A 382 15.64 -22.51 5.14
C ASN A 382 15.68 -21.05 4.61
N PRO A 383 16.51 -20.16 5.20
CA PRO A 383 16.62 -18.77 4.76
C PRO A 383 17.00 -18.59 3.27
N LYS A 384 17.73 -19.56 2.68
CA LYS A 384 18.11 -19.51 1.26
C LYS A 384 16.90 -19.75 0.36
N SER A 385 16.01 -20.67 0.73
CA SER A 385 14.77 -20.93 -0.02
C SER A 385 13.90 -19.68 -0.10
N ILE A 386 13.73 -18.97 1.03
CA ILE A 386 12.96 -17.74 1.06
C ILE A 386 13.65 -16.59 0.31
N LYS A 387 14.97 -16.43 0.44
CA LYS A 387 15.70 -15.35 -0.29
C LYS A 387 15.59 -15.45 -1.81
N ASN A 388 15.42 -16.64 -2.35
CA ASN A 388 15.27 -16.86 -3.80
C ASN A 388 13.80 -16.76 -4.27
N LEU A 389 12.85 -16.60 -3.33
CA LEU A 389 11.43 -16.53 -3.63
C LEU A 389 11.03 -15.11 -4.07
N LYS A 390 11.24 -14.77 -5.33
CA LYS A 390 10.82 -13.46 -5.86
C LYS A 390 9.29 -13.35 -6.04
N SER A 391 8.61 -14.48 -6.28
CA SER A 391 7.16 -14.54 -6.42
C SER A 391 6.44 -14.20 -5.11
N THR A 392 5.25 -13.64 -5.23
CA THR A 392 4.36 -13.44 -4.09
C THR A 392 3.56 -14.70 -3.82
N ILE A 393 3.54 -15.16 -2.59
CA ILE A 393 2.71 -16.25 -2.10
C ILE A 393 1.56 -15.69 -1.27
N VAL A 394 0.33 -16.03 -1.60
CA VAL A 394 -0.87 -15.78 -0.79
C VAL A 394 -1.30 -17.14 -0.21
N LEU A 395 -0.75 -17.50 0.93
CA LEU A 395 -1.07 -18.75 1.61
C LEU A 395 -2.41 -18.64 2.32
N LYS A 396 -3.41 -19.32 1.75
CA LYS A 396 -4.79 -19.32 2.24
C LYS A 396 -4.93 -20.11 3.55
N GLY A 397 -5.65 -19.52 4.53
CA GLY A 397 -5.90 -20.15 5.83
C GLY A 397 -7.02 -19.48 6.60
N GLU A 398 -7.15 -19.77 7.91
CA GLU A 398 -8.00 -18.97 8.81
C GLU A 398 -7.54 -17.50 8.83
N LYS A 399 -6.25 -17.30 8.72
CA LYS A 399 -5.58 -16.03 8.44
C LYS A 399 -4.68 -16.27 7.25
N ASP A 400 -4.84 -15.46 6.21
CA ASP A 400 -3.95 -15.59 5.06
C ASP A 400 -2.60 -14.98 5.39
N ILE A 401 -1.51 -15.64 4.95
CA ILE A 401 -0.15 -15.12 5.07
C ILE A 401 0.34 -14.77 3.67
N ILE A 402 0.64 -13.51 3.46
CA ILE A 402 1.14 -13.01 2.19
C ILE A 402 2.63 -12.71 2.35
N PHE A 403 3.48 -13.32 1.52
CA PHE A 403 4.92 -13.15 1.63
C PHE A 403 5.66 -13.33 0.30
N ASN A 404 6.86 -12.78 0.25
CA ASN A 404 7.89 -13.00 -0.76
C ASN A 404 9.27 -12.98 -0.06
N ASN A 405 10.35 -12.77 -0.79
CA ASN A 405 11.70 -12.68 -0.22
C ASN A 405 11.99 -11.42 0.62
N GLU A 406 11.15 -10.39 0.53
CA GLU A 406 11.39 -9.08 1.17
C GLU A 406 10.34 -8.69 2.21
N MET A 407 9.12 -9.19 2.07
CA MET A 407 7.97 -8.74 2.86
C MET A 407 7.10 -9.90 3.32
N VAL A 408 6.51 -9.74 4.51
CA VAL A 408 5.47 -10.63 5.02
C VAL A 408 4.36 -9.82 5.66
N LYS A 409 3.11 -10.14 5.30
CA LYS A 409 1.90 -9.57 5.92
C LYS A 409 0.89 -10.66 6.24
N ILE A 410 -0.02 -10.34 7.17
CA ILE A 410 -1.11 -11.21 7.58
C ILE A 410 -2.45 -10.54 7.33
N ASN A 411 -3.33 -11.22 6.62
CA ASN A 411 -4.72 -10.82 6.46
C ASN A 411 -5.59 -11.52 7.53
N LYS A 412 -6.41 -10.74 8.23
CA LYS A 412 -7.31 -11.22 9.28
C LYS A 412 -8.78 -11.15 8.90
N THR A 413 -9.11 -10.63 7.71
CA THR A 413 -10.49 -10.61 7.22
C THR A 413 -10.90 -11.98 6.70
N GLY A 414 -12.18 -12.25 6.75
CA GLY A 414 -12.76 -13.51 6.32
C GLY A 414 -13.27 -14.36 7.47
N ASN A 415 -14.10 -15.32 7.15
CA ASN A 415 -14.77 -16.19 8.10
C ASN A 415 -15.07 -17.56 7.49
N ALA A 416 -15.56 -18.49 8.30
CA ALA A 416 -15.82 -19.88 7.88
C ALA A 416 -16.84 -20.01 6.74
N GLY A 417 -17.67 -19.00 6.46
CA GLY A 417 -18.56 -19.00 5.29
C GLY A 417 -17.83 -19.03 3.95
N LEU A 418 -16.55 -18.61 3.91
CA LEU A 418 -15.67 -18.67 2.74
C LEU A 418 -15.05 -20.06 2.49
N THR A 419 -15.38 -21.08 3.25
CA THR A 419 -14.88 -22.45 3.01
C THR A 419 -15.60 -23.20 1.90
N LYS A 420 -16.57 -22.55 1.24
CA LYS A 420 -17.35 -23.13 0.13
C LYS A 420 -16.53 -23.19 -1.15
N GLY A 421 -16.79 -24.24 -1.97
CA GLY A 421 -16.15 -24.36 -3.29
C GLY A 421 -16.45 -23.13 -4.16
N GLY A 422 -15.44 -22.61 -4.84
CA GLY A 422 -15.52 -21.43 -5.70
C GLY A 422 -15.01 -20.14 -5.07
N THR A 423 -14.89 -20.03 -3.76
CA THR A 423 -14.38 -18.81 -3.10
C THR A 423 -12.89 -18.58 -3.35
N GLY A 424 -12.11 -19.67 -3.54
CA GLY A 424 -10.71 -19.58 -4.00
C GLY A 424 -10.61 -19.05 -5.44
N ASP A 425 -11.50 -19.48 -6.33
CA ASP A 425 -11.57 -18.98 -7.71
C ASP A 425 -11.87 -17.47 -7.75
N ILE A 426 -12.75 -17.00 -6.86
CA ILE A 426 -13.05 -15.57 -6.69
C ILE A 426 -11.81 -14.81 -6.24
N LEU A 427 -11.07 -15.31 -5.24
CA LEU A 427 -9.84 -14.71 -4.76
C LEU A 427 -8.81 -14.57 -5.89
N ALA A 428 -8.60 -15.65 -6.67
CA ALA A 428 -7.68 -15.61 -7.81
C ALA A 428 -8.09 -14.56 -8.85
N GLY A 429 -9.38 -14.42 -9.11
CA GLY A 429 -9.92 -13.41 -10.03
C GLY A 429 -9.73 -11.98 -9.52
N ILE A 430 -9.99 -11.71 -8.23
CA ILE A 430 -9.74 -10.41 -7.60
C ILE A 430 -8.26 -10.06 -7.70
N ILE A 431 -7.36 -10.98 -7.29
CA ILE A 431 -5.91 -10.77 -7.34
C ILE A 431 -5.46 -10.50 -8.78
N GLY A 432 -5.94 -11.28 -9.75
CA GLY A 432 -5.61 -11.08 -11.17
C GLY A 432 -6.00 -9.69 -11.65
N ALA A 433 -7.23 -9.24 -11.34
CA ALA A 433 -7.68 -7.91 -11.73
C ALA A 433 -6.86 -6.78 -11.09
N LEU A 434 -6.51 -6.90 -9.81
CA LEU A 434 -5.66 -5.92 -9.12
C LEU A 434 -4.22 -5.93 -9.68
N PHE A 435 -3.68 -7.11 -9.97
CA PHE A 435 -2.32 -7.28 -10.47
C PHE A 435 -2.11 -6.71 -11.88
N SER A 436 -3.17 -6.54 -12.64
CA SER A 436 -3.08 -5.90 -13.96
C SER A 436 -2.44 -4.49 -13.89
N ASN A 437 -2.72 -3.74 -12.82
CA ASN A 437 -2.31 -2.34 -12.67
C ASN A 437 -1.47 -2.04 -11.42
N ASN A 438 -1.22 -3.03 -10.57
CA ASN A 438 -0.48 -2.88 -9.32
C ASN A 438 0.69 -3.87 -9.26
N GLU A 439 1.49 -3.78 -8.21
CA GLU A 439 2.57 -4.71 -7.91
C GLU A 439 2.04 -6.01 -7.30
N ALA A 440 2.79 -7.10 -7.43
CA ALA A 440 2.37 -8.44 -7.03
C ALA A 440 2.00 -8.51 -5.53
N PHE A 441 2.89 -8.04 -4.65
CA PHE A 441 2.68 -8.13 -3.21
C PHE A 441 1.45 -7.36 -2.75
N LEU A 442 1.29 -6.12 -3.23
CA LEU A 442 0.13 -5.29 -2.92
C LEU A 442 -1.17 -5.92 -3.44
N SER A 443 -1.13 -6.49 -4.65
CA SER A 443 -2.30 -7.16 -5.25
C SER A 443 -2.71 -8.41 -4.45
N GLY A 444 -1.74 -9.18 -3.97
CA GLY A 444 -1.99 -10.33 -3.09
C GLY A 444 -2.62 -9.92 -1.76
N CYS A 445 -2.05 -8.91 -1.09
CA CYS A 445 -2.58 -8.36 0.16
C CYS A 445 -4.01 -7.85 0.00
N CYS A 446 -4.24 -6.97 -0.97
CA CYS A 446 -5.54 -6.34 -1.17
C CYS A 446 -6.59 -7.34 -1.67
N GLY A 447 -6.19 -8.30 -2.52
CA GLY A 447 -7.10 -9.35 -2.99
C GLY A 447 -7.59 -10.23 -1.85
N ALA A 448 -6.70 -10.66 -0.95
CA ALA A 448 -7.06 -11.41 0.26
C ALA A 448 -7.99 -10.61 1.16
N PHE A 449 -7.68 -9.33 1.39
CA PHE A 449 -8.51 -8.44 2.21
C PHE A 449 -9.90 -8.24 1.61
N ILE A 450 -10.00 -7.92 0.33
CA ILE A 450 -11.30 -7.66 -0.35
C ILE A 450 -12.19 -8.91 -0.30
N ASN A 451 -11.63 -10.08 -0.61
CA ASN A 451 -12.35 -11.34 -0.56
C ASN A 451 -12.83 -11.66 0.86
N GLY A 452 -11.95 -11.54 1.85
CA GLY A 452 -12.26 -11.77 3.26
C GLY A 452 -13.29 -10.78 3.80
N TYR A 453 -13.11 -9.49 3.54
CA TYR A 453 -14.01 -8.44 4.04
C TYR A 453 -15.41 -8.51 3.40
N ALA A 454 -15.51 -8.92 2.13
CA ALA A 454 -16.79 -9.24 1.50
C ALA A 454 -17.52 -10.36 2.26
N GLY A 455 -16.79 -11.42 2.65
CA GLY A 455 -17.31 -12.48 3.50
C GLY A 455 -17.77 -11.98 4.89
N ASP A 456 -17.01 -11.05 5.51
CA ASP A 456 -17.37 -10.49 6.82
C ASP A 456 -18.62 -9.60 6.78
N LEU A 457 -18.83 -8.87 5.69
CA LEU A 457 -20.07 -8.14 5.45
C LEU A 457 -21.25 -9.11 5.28
N LEU A 458 -21.06 -10.17 4.51
CA LEU A 458 -22.08 -11.19 4.29
C LEU A 458 -22.41 -12.00 5.55
N LEU A 459 -21.43 -12.24 6.40
CA LEU A 459 -21.66 -12.87 7.71
C LEU A 459 -22.67 -12.09 8.54
N LYS A 460 -22.58 -10.76 8.54
CA LYS A 460 -23.52 -9.87 9.24
C LYS A 460 -24.93 -9.88 8.62
N GLU A 461 -25.02 -10.07 7.30
CA GLU A 461 -26.28 -10.02 6.56
C GLU A 461 -26.98 -11.38 6.48
N LYS A 462 -26.22 -12.47 6.31
CA LYS A 462 -26.74 -13.81 5.96
C LYS A 462 -26.22 -14.94 6.85
N GLY A 463 -25.43 -14.64 7.90
CA GLY A 463 -24.70 -15.66 8.64
C GLY A 463 -23.71 -16.40 7.71
N PHE A 464 -23.47 -17.68 7.96
CA PHE A 464 -22.57 -18.51 7.12
C PHE A 464 -23.24 -19.07 5.83
N TYR A 465 -24.46 -18.64 5.51
CA TYR A 465 -25.27 -19.26 4.44
C TYR A 465 -25.18 -18.53 3.09
N TYR A 466 -24.25 -17.59 2.92
CA TYR A 466 -24.01 -16.93 1.65
C TYR A 466 -23.28 -17.84 0.64
N THR A 467 -23.44 -17.57 -0.64
CA THR A 467 -22.87 -18.32 -1.77
C THR A 467 -21.64 -17.61 -2.36
N PRO A 468 -20.83 -18.27 -3.21
CA PRO A 468 -19.78 -17.60 -3.98
C PRO A 468 -20.31 -16.41 -4.80
N MET A 469 -21.51 -16.51 -5.39
CA MET A 469 -22.10 -15.39 -6.13
C MET A 469 -22.41 -14.20 -5.24
N ASP A 470 -22.86 -14.42 -4.00
CA ASP A 470 -23.05 -13.33 -3.03
C ASP A 470 -21.73 -12.60 -2.75
N VAL A 471 -20.59 -13.34 -2.67
CA VAL A 471 -19.26 -12.73 -2.48
C VAL A 471 -18.90 -11.85 -3.68
N ILE A 472 -19.09 -12.34 -4.92
CA ILE A 472 -18.84 -11.57 -6.14
C ILE A 472 -19.67 -10.27 -6.15
N ASP A 473 -20.95 -10.35 -5.80
CA ASP A 473 -21.85 -9.20 -5.78
C ASP A 473 -21.51 -8.20 -4.65
N LYS A 474 -20.81 -8.64 -3.60
CA LYS A 474 -20.36 -7.78 -2.50
C LYS A 474 -19.06 -7.04 -2.81
N ILE A 475 -18.23 -7.50 -3.76
CA ILE A 475 -16.95 -6.86 -4.13
C ILE A 475 -17.13 -5.36 -4.44
N PRO A 476 -18.06 -4.90 -5.30
CA PRO A 476 -18.22 -3.47 -5.58
C PRO A 476 -18.54 -2.63 -4.34
N HIS A 477 -19.25 -3.20 -3.37
CA HIS A 477 -19.54 -2.52 -2.12
C HIS A 477 -18.28 -2.32 -1.27
N VAL A 478 -17.40 -3.34 -1.20
CA VAL A 478 -16.10 -3.23 -0.53
C VAL A 478 -15.23 -2.16 -1.20
N LEU A 479 -15.12 -2.20 -2.53
CA LEU A 479 -14.34 -1.21 -3.29
C LEU A 479 -14.83 0.22 -3.04
N LYS A 480 -16.15 0.42 -2.98
CA LYS A 480 -16.77 1.73 -2.68
C LYS A 480 -16.42 2.23 -1.27
N ILE A 481 -16.41 1.36 -0.26
CA ILE A 481 -16.06 1.73 1.13
C ILE A 481 -14.66 2.33 1.20
N PHE A 482 -13.72 1.80 0.41
CA PHE A 482 -12.32 2.22 0.41
C PHE A 482 -11.98 3.20 -0.73
N GLU A 483 -12.96 3.62 -1.52
CA GLU A 483 -12.80 4.57 -2.64
C GLU A 483 -11.73 4.12 -3.67
N ILE A 484 -11.77 2.84 -4.01
CA ILE A 484 -10.87 2.19 -4.97
C ILE A 484 -11.46 2.20 -6.37
#